data_4b44239ce16596d35df7cb8dcbea748f
#
_entry.id   4b44239ce16596d35df7cb8dcbea748f
#
_cell.length_a   1.000
_cell.length_b   1.000
_cell.length_c   1.000
_cell.angle_alpha   90.00
_cell.angle_beta   90.00
_cell.angle_gamma   90.00
#
_symmetry.space_group_name_H-M   'P 1'
#
loop_
_entity.id
_entity.type
_entity.pdbx_description
1 polymer ?
#
loop_
_entity_poly.entity_id
_entity_poly.type
_entity_poly.pdbx_seq_one_letter_code
_entity_poly.pdbx_strand_id
1 'polypeptide(L)'
;LLDSTKNMISAEGIAKMKKDAVILNFARNGLVDEDALVAALDNGKLAHYVTDFPTPKVAGVKGVIAFPHLGASTEESEDNCAEMAVDQLMDYLENGNITNSVNYPNTQLGVCQTQGRIAILHRNIPNMLTRFTGAFAKDNINITEMSNKTKGDYAYAIFDVDSVITEESVQHIIDIEGVLKVRVVK
;
A
#
# COMPACT_ATOMS: atom_id res chain seq x y z
N LEU A 1 12.50 -1.85 -1.82
CA LEU A 1 13.74 -1.96 -1.04
C LEU A 1 13.43 -1.59 0.41
N LEU A 2 13.75 -2.48 1.34
CA LEU A 2 13.64 -2.29 2.78
C LEU A 2 15.02 -2.47 3.39
N ASP A 3 15.24 -1.98 4.62
CA ASP A 3 16.52 -2.20 5.31
C ASP A 3 16.85 -3.69 5.46
N SER A 4 15.82 -4.53 5.66
CA SER A 4 15.94 -5.98 5.75
C SER A 4 16.26 -6.69 4.43
N THR A 5 16.06 -6.03 3.29
CA THR A 5 16.31 -6.59 1.95
C THR A 5 17.54 -5.98 1.26
N LYS A 6 18.14 -4.94 1.86
CA LYS A 6 19.38 -4.34 1.34
C LYS A 6 20.49 -5.38 1.31
N ASN A 7 21.15 -5.51 0.17
CA ASN A 7 22.23 -6.49 -0.07
C ASN A 7 21.84 -7.94 0.26
N MET A 8 20.53 -8.29 0.10
CA MET A 8 20.08 -9.65 0.35
C MET A 8 20.79 -10.69 -0.52
N ILE A 9 21.23 -10.30 -1.71
CA ILE A 9 22.17 -11.07 -2.54
C ILE A 9 23.58 -10.58 -2.18
N SER A 10 24.09 -11.13 -1.10
CA SER A 10 25.41 -10.79 -0.54
C SER A 10 26.54 -11.56 -1.20
N ALA A 11 27.78 -11.21 -0.86
CA ALA A 11 28.99 -11.96 -1.26
C ALA A 11 28.88 -13.45 -0.89
N GLU A 12 28.34 -13.77 0.31
CA GLU A 12 28.14 -15.14 0.75
C GLU A 12 27.08 -15.86 -0.10
N GLY A 13 25.98 -15.16 -0.44
CA GLY A 13 24.96 -15.68 -1.34
C GLY A 13 25.51 -16.00 -2.72
N ILE A 14 26.28 -15.09 -3.29
CA ILE A 14 26.94 -15.26 -4.61
C ILE A 14 27.92 -16.44 -4.56
N ALA A 15 28.70 -16.58 -3.50
CA ALA A 15 29.64 -17.68 -3.35
C ALA A 15 28.96 -19.07 -3.40
N LYS A 16 27.75 -19.18 -2.89
CA LYS A 16 26.94 -20.42 -2.89
C LYS A 16 26.28 -20.75 -4.24
N MET A 17 26.24 -19.78 -5.17
CA MET A 17 25.66 -20.00 -6.50
C MET A 17 26.51 -21.00 -7.32
N LYS A 18 25.92 -21.58 -8.33
CA LYS A 18 26.64 -22.39 -9.30
C LYS A 18 27.63 -21.51 -10.06
N LYS A 19 28.69 -22.11 -10.58
CA LYS A 19 29.56 -21.46 -11.54
C LYS A 19 28.76 -21.08 -12.78
N ASP A 20 29.11 -19.93 -13.37
CA ASP A 20 28.40 -19.36 -14.52
C ASP A 20 26.93 -19.06 -14.30
N ALA A 21 26.49 -18.88 -13.05
CA ALA A 21 25.13 -18.45 -12.74
C ALA A 21 24.85 -17.05 -13.31
N VAL A 22 23.58 -16.82 -13.65
CA VAL A 22 23.08 -15.51 -14.10
C VAL A 22 22.14 -14.96 -13.02
N ILE A 23 22.34 -13.70 -12.66
CA ILE A 23 21.43 -12.97 -11.74
C ILE A 23 20.54 -12.07 -12.57
N LEU A 24 19.22 -12.15 -12.39
CA LEU A 24 18.24 -11.25 -12.97
C LEU A 24 17.66 -10.38 -11.86
N ASN A 25 17.79 -9.07 -11.97
CA ASN A 25 17.24 -8.11 -11.01
C ASN A 25 16.38 -7.06 -11.72
N PHE A 26 15.08 -7.32 -11.76
CA PHE A 26 14.04 -6.41 -12.24
C PHE A 26 13.21 -5.81 -11.11
N ALA A 27 13.74 -5.85 -9.87
CA ALA A 27 13.03 -5.37 -8.69
C ALA A 27 13.47 -3.97 -8.29
N ARG A 28 14.69 -3.83 -7.73
CA ARG A 28 15.26 -2.53 -7.33
C ARG A 28 16.79 -2.62 -7.27
N ASN A 29 17.46 -1.47 -7.42
CA ASN A 29 18.87 -1.34 -7.04
C ASN A 29 19.01 -1.55 -5.51
N GLY A 30 20.24 -1.87 -5.06
CA GLY A 30 20.56 -2.08 -3.65
C GLY A 30 20.12 -3.42 -3.05
N LEU A 31 19.49 -4.32 -3.83
CA LEU A 31 19.19 -5.69 -3.41
C LEU A 31 20.41 -6.62 -3.55
N VAL A 32 21.30 -6.32 -4.48
CA VAL A 32 22.53 -7.06 -4.75
C VAL A 32 23.70 -6.24 -4.20
N ASP A 33 24.62 -6.89 -3.51
CA ASP A 33 25.92 -6.30 -3.16
C ASP A 33 26.74 -6.11 -4.44
N GLU A 34 26.86 -4.87 -4.89
CA GLU A 34 27.48 -4.54 -6.17
C GLU A 34 29.00 -4.75 -6.16
N ASP A 35 29.66 -4.61 -5.01
CA ASP A 35 31.13 -4.91 -4.92
C ASP A 35 31.37 -6.40 -5.11
N ALA A 36 30.59 -7.20 -4.42
CA ALA A 36 30.64 -8.66 -4.55
C ALA A 36 30.24 -9.13 -5.96
N LEU A 37 29.22 -8.48 -6.55
CA LEU A 37 28.77 -8.75 -7.91
C LEU A 37 29.87 -8.50 -8.95
N VAL A 38 30.48 -7.31 -8.94
CA VAL A 38 31.54 -6.95 -9.88
C VAL A 38 32.72 -7.92 -9.75
N ALA A 39 33.17 -8.19 -8.52
CA ALA A 39 34.23 -9.15 -8.28
C ALA A 39 33.88 -10.56 -8.79
N ALA A 40 32.62 -10.98 -8.67
CA ALA A 40 32.16 -12.30 -9.13
C ALA A 40 32.07 -12.40 -10.67
N LEU A 41 31.73 -11.31 -11.34
CA LEU A 41 31.79 -11.23 -12.82
C LEU A 41 33.23 -11.24 -13.33
N ASP A 42 34.12 -10.48 -12.71
CA ASP A 42 35.53 -10.37 -13.11
C ASP A 42 36.28 -11.70 -12.96
N ASN A 43 36.00 -12.46 -11.89
CA ASN A 43 36.65 -13.75 -11.64
C ASN A 43 35.97 -14.95 -12.32
N GLY A 44 34.89 -14.72 -13.07
CA GLY A 44 34.16 -15.76 -13.79
C GLY A 44 33.29 -16.69 -12.90
N LYS A 45 32.94 -16.28 -11.67
CA LYS A 45 32.00 -16.98 -10.81
C LYS A 45 30.56 -16.84 -11.34
N LEU A 46 30.20 -15.62 -11.80
CA LEU A 46 28.97 -15.32 -12.48
C LEU A 46 29.20 -15.11 -13.97
N ALA A 47 28.26 -15.57 -14.80
CA ALA A 47 28.28 -15.32 -16.23
C ALA A 47 27.76 -13.93 -16.57
N HIS A 48 26.59 -13.59 -16.02
CA HIS A 48 25.91 -12.32 -16.31
C HIS A 48 25.12 -11.79 -15.11
N TYR A 49 24.99 -10.47 -15.10
CA TYR A 49 24.02 -9.74 -14.32
C TYR A 49 23.11 -8.94 -15.25
N VAL A 50 21.79 -9.18 -15.18
CA VAL A 50 20.81 -8.53 -16.03
C VAL A 50 19.93 -7.66 -15.16
N THR A 51 19.81 -6.36 -15.47
CA THR A 51 19.04 -5.43 -14.64
C THR A 51 18.44 -4.29 -15.44
N ASP A 52 17.30 -3.80 -14.98
CA ASP A 52 16.66 -2.56 -15.42
C ASP A 52 16.85 -1.41 -14.40
N PHE A 53 17.69 -1.63 -13.38
CA PHE A 53 18.13 -0.62 -12.40
C PHE A 53 19.64 -0.47 -12.38
N PRO A 54 20.30 -0.13 -13.51
CA PRO A 54 21.74 0.03 -13.52
C PRO A 54 22.17 1.22 -12.66
N THR A 55 23.16 1.01 -11.82
CA THR A 55 23.86 2.09 -11.11
C THR A 55 25.14 2.47 -11.86
N PRO A 56 25.73 3.64 -11.59
CA PRO A 56 27.04 3.99 -12.18
C PRO A 56 28.13 2.96 -11.91
N LYS A 57 28.02 2.20 -10.83
CA LYS A 57 29.01 1.19 -10.42
C LYS A 57 28.99 -0.05 -11.31
N VAL A 58 27.82 -0.45 -11.77
CA VAL A 58 27.68 -1.66 -12.60
C VAL A 58 27.54 -1.35 -14.10
N ALA A 59 27.22 -0.12 -14.43
CA ALA A 59 27.09 0.31 -15.81
C ALA A 59 28.44 0.18 -16.57
N GLY A 60 28.45 -0.56 -17.68
CA GLY A 60 29.64 -0.79 -18.48
C GLY A 60 30.57 -1.90 -17.97
N VAL A 61 30.29 -2.54 -16.85
CA VAL A 61 31.01 -3.71 -16.36
C VAL A 61 30.80 -4.89 -17.31
N LYS A 62 31.84 -5.59 -17.67
CA LYS A 62 31.75 -6.79 -18.52
C LYS A 62 30.87 -7.85 -17.86
N GLY A 63 29.92 -8.39 -18.62
CA GLY A 63 28.96 -9.35 -18.11
C GLY A 63 27.65 -8.72 -17.54
N VAL A 64 27.59 -7.39 -17.41
CA VAL A 64 26.36 -6.69 -17.07
C VAL A 64 25.58 -6.38 -18.35
N ILE A 65 24.29 -6.73 -18.35
CA ILE A 65 23.31 -6.38 -19.37
C ILE A 65 22.31 -5.45 -18.72
N ALA A 66 22.36 -4.18 -19.07
CA ALA A 66 21.49 -3.15 -18.51
C ALA A 66 20.57 -2.58 -19.58
N PHE A 67 19.32 -2.33 -19.20
CA PHE A 67 18.34 -1.66 -20.05
C PHE A 67 17.44 -0.73 -19.22
N PRO A 68 16.68 0.15 -19.88
CA PRO A 68 15.80 1.09 -19.18
C PRO A 68 14.68 0.37 -18.40
N HIS A 69 14.28 0.94 -17.26
CA HIS A 69 13.15 0.45 -16.46
C HIS A 69 11.83 0.89 -17.11
N LEU A 70 11.30 0.10 -18.01
CA LEU A 70 10.12 0.39 -18.82
C LEU A 70 8.93 -0.56 -18.57
N GLY A 71 8.97 -1.39 -17.53
CA GLY A 71 7.96 -2.42 -17.28
C GLY A 71 6.52 -1.91 -17.13
N ALA A 72 6.34 -0.66 -16.69
CA ALA A 72 5.05 0.01 -16.58
C ALA A 72 4.93 1.28 -17.46
N SER A 73 5.90 1.53 -18.33
CA SER A 73 5.96 2.74 -19.16
C SER A 73 5.62 2.43 -20.60
N THR A 74 4.53 1.71 -20.81
CA THR A 74 3.87 1.57 -22.12
C THR A 74 2.63 2.46 -22.14
N GLU A 75 2.24 2.96 -23.31
CA GLU A 75 1.03 3.78 -23.47
C GLU A 75 -0.19 3.13 -22.82
N GLU A 76 -0.44 1.86 -23.12
CA GLU A 76 -1.53 1.09 -22.52
C GLU A 76 -1.43 1.00 -20.99
N SER A 77 -0.23 0.82 -20.45
CA SER A 77 -0.03 0.71 -18.99
C SER A 77 -0.25 2.05 -18.30
N GLU A 78 0.18 3.15 -18.90
CA GLU A 78 0.00 4.51 -18.35
C GLU A 78 -1.48 4.89 -18.36
N ASP A 79 -2.21 4.63 -19.43
CA ASP A 79 -3.65 4.87 -19.55
C ASP A 79 -4.43 4.04 -18.50
N ASN A 80 -4.17 2.73 -18.40
CA ASN A 80 -4.81 1.87 -17.41
C ASN A 80 -4.52 2.31 -15.98
N CYS A 81 -3.29 2.73 -15.68
CA CYS A 81 -2.92 3.23 -14.34
C CYS A 81 -3.66 4.53 -14.02
N ALA A 82 -3.81 5.42 -14.98
CA ALA A 82 -4.53 6.68 -14.80
C ALA A 82 -6.02 6.43 -14.54
N GLU A 83 -6.68 5.59 -15.35
CA GLU A 83 -8.08 5.21 -15.16
C GLU A 83 -8.30 4.55 -13.78
N MET A 84 -7.50 3.55 -13.45
CA MET A 84 -7.60 2.86 -12.15
C MET A 84 -7.40 3.83 -10.97
N ALA A 85 -6.47 4.76 -11.06
CA ALA A 85 -6.22 5.72 -9.99
C ALA A 85 -7.40 6.69 -9.82
N VAL A 86 -7.98 7.16 -10.92
CA VAL A 86 -9.16 8.04 -10.91
C VAL A 86 -10.36 7.30 -10.33
N ASP A 87 -10.66 6.10 -10.79
CA ASP A 87 -11.80 5.29 -10.32
C ASP A 87 -11.71 5.02 -8.82
N GLN A 88 -10.53 4.62 -8.33
CA GLN A 88 -10.33 4.36 -6.90
C GLN A 88 -10.45 5.64 -6.06
N LEU A 89 -9.96 6.77 -6.58
CA LEU A 89 -10.09 8.05 -5.90
C LEU A 89 -11.55 8.53 -5.88
N MET A 90 -12.27 8.40 -6.98
CA MET A 90 -13.69 8.74 -7.06
C MET A 90 -14.51 7.89 -6.11
N ASP A 91 -14.30 6.57 -6.10
CA ASP A 91 -14.99 5.66 -5.17
C ASP A 91 -14.71 6.01 -3.70
N TYR A 92 -13.47 6.39 -3.38
CA TYR A 92 -13.15 6.91 -2.05
C TYR A 92 -13.86 8.24 -1.76
N LEU A 93 -13.85 9.17 -2.70
CA LEU A 93 -14.44 10.49 -2.49
C LEU A 93 -15.98 10.45 -2.42
N GLU A 94 -16.61 9.64 -3.25
CA GLU A 94 -18.07 9.58 -3.36
C GLU A 94 -18.70 8.58 -2.39
N ASN A 95 -18.04 7.46 -2.16
CA ASN A 95 -18.60 6.35 -1.38
C ASN A 95 -17.82 6.03 -0.09
N GLY A 96 -16.63 6.59 0.10
CA GLY A 96 -15.78 6.27 1.26
C GLY A 96 -15.11 4.89 1.17
N ASN A 97 -15.25 4.17 0.07
CA ASN A 97 -14.59 2.89 -0.12
C ASN A 97 -13.07 3.05 -0.24
N ILE A 98 -12.32 2.07 0.26
CA ILE A 98 -10.87 2.04 0.12
C ILE A 98 -10.45 0.81 -0.67
N THR A 99 -9.72 1.04 -1.77
CA THR A 99 -9.10 0.01 -2.59
C THR A 99 -7.63 0.35 -2.79
N ASN A 100 -6.74 -0.64 -2.61
CA ASN A 100 -5.28 -0.54 -2.84
C ASN A 100 -4.54 0.54 -2.03
N SER A 101 -5.07 0.94 -0.88
CA SER A 101 -4.37 1.90 -0.02
C SER A 101 -3.09 1.30 0.58
N VAL A 102 -2.02 2.11 0.61
CA VAL A 102 -0.76 1.72 1.27
C VAL A 102 -0.94 1.64 2.79
N ASN A 103 -1.70 2.56 3.37
CA ASN A 103 -1.79 2.74 4.83
C ASN A 103 -2.99 2.05 5.46
N TYR A 104 -4.10 1.94 4.74
CA TYR A 104 -5.36 1.43 5.25
C TYR A 104 -5.78 0.13 4.55
N PRO A 105 -6.59 -0.70 5.21
CA PRO A 105 -7.09 -1.93 4.62
C PRO A 105 -8.14 -1.66 3.54
N ASN A 106 -8.25 -2.56 2.57
CA ASN A 106 -9.37 -2.53 1.63
C ASN A 106 -10.67 -2.68 2.40
N THR A 107 -11.57 -1.72 2.23
CA THR A 107 -12.84 -1.66 2.96
C THR A 107 -13.92 -1.12 2.04
N GLN A 108 -14.99 -1.87 1.84
CA GLN A 108 -16.04 -1.53 0.92
C GLN A 108 -17.42 -1.81 1.53
N LEU A 109 -18.37 -0.91 1.29
CA LEU A 109 -19.81 -1.08 1.46
C LEU A 109 -20.58 -0.75 0.16
N GLY A 110 -19.88 -0.60 -0.97
CA GLY A 110 -20.50 -0.16 -2.22
C GLY A 110 -21.01 1.28 -2.16
N VAL A 111 -22.00 1.59 -3.01
CA VAL A 111 -22.66 2.90 -3.05
C VAL A 111 -23.65 3.03 -1.88
N CYS A 112 -23.58 4.14 -1.16
CA CYS A 112 -24.49 4.40 -0.02
C CYS A 112 -25.95 4.53 -0.47
N GLN A 113 -26.82 3.63 0.00
CA GLN A 113 -28.25 3.63 -0.27
C GLN A 113 -29.09 4.22 0.86
N THR A 114 -28.46 4.59 1.98
CA THR A 114 -29.10 5.09 3.19
C THR A 114 -29.10 6.61 3.27
N GLN A 115 -29.63 7.17 4.38
CA GLN A 115 -29.73 8.62 4.62
C GLN A 115 -28.35 9.26 4.87
N GLY A 116 -27.43 8.52 5.50
CA GLY A 116 -26.09 9.00 5.79
C GLY A 116 -25.04 7.91 5.75
N ARG A 117 -23.83 8.31 5.45
CA ARG A 117 -22.61 7.48 5.54
C ARG A 117 -21.49 8.25 6.19
N ILE A 118 -20.86 7.63 7.18
CA ILE A 118 -19.71 8.17 7.86
C ILE A 118 -18.52 7.20 7.77
N ALA A 119 -17.36 7.75 7.49
CA ALA A 119 -16.10 7.02 7.43
C ALA A 119 -15.18 7.50 8.55
N ILE A 120 -14.58 6.57 9.28
CA ILE A 120 -13.78 6.82 10.46
C ILE A 120 -12.42 6.16 10.31
N LEU A 121 -11.36 6.96 10.34
CA LEU A 121 -9.99 6.50 10.42
C LEU A 121 -9.60 6.48 11.90
N HIS A 122 -9.13 5.34 12.40
CA HIS A 122 -8.84 5.20 13.82
C HIS A 122 -7.66 4.27 14.11
N ARG A 123 -7.16 4.31 15.33
CA ARG A 123 -6.17 3.36 15.85
C ARG A 123 -6.81 1.99 16.01
N ASN A 124 -6.05 0.96 15.73
CA ASN A 124 -6.47 -0.43 15.97
C ASN A 124 -6.25 -0.80 17.43
N ILE A 125 -7.12 -0.28 18.31
CA ILE A 125 -7.11 -0.52 19.76
C ILE A 125 -8.42 -1.15 20.22
N PRO A 126 -8.45 -1.82 21.38
CA PRO A 126 -9.66 -2.46 21.91
C PRO A 126 -10.83 -1.48 22.09
N ASN A 127 -12.05 -2.00 21.98
CA ASN A 127 -13.32 -1.30 22.25
C ASN A 127 -13.71 -0.17 21.28
N MET A 128 -13.03 0.02 20.15
CA MET A 128 -13.38 1.10 19.21
C MET A 128 -14.82 0.95 18.69
N LEU A 129 -15.20 -0.25 18.25
CA LEU A 129 -16.58 -0.49 17.76
C LEU A 129 -17.63 -0.20 18.82
N THR A 130 -17.41 -0.62 20.07
CA THR A 130 -18.32 -0.33 21.19
C THR A 130 -18.47 1.17 21.42
N ARG A 131 -17.38 1.93 21.31
CA ARG A 131 -17.39 3.39 21.44
C ARG A 131 -18.17 4.05 20.31
N PHE A 132 -17.96 3.60 19.05
CA PHE A 132 -18.70 4.12 17.89
C PHE A 132 -20.19 3.81 18.00
N THR A 133 -20.56 2.56 18.26
CA THR A 133 -21.97 2.18 18.40
C THR A 133 -22.64 2.88 19.58
N GLY A 134 -21.90 3.11 20.66
CA GLY A 134 -22.38 3.90 21.81
C GLY A 134 -22.62 5.37 21.47
N ALA A 135 -21.76 6.00 20.65
CA ALA A 135 -21.95 7.36 20.18
C ALA A 135 -23.20 7.46 19.29
N PHE A 136 -23.36 6.57 18.32
CA PHE A 136 -24.59 6.53 17.49
C PHE A 136 -25.86 6.29 18.31
N ALA A 137 -25.82 5.38 19.27
CA ALA A 137 -26.95 5.11 20.14
C ALA A 137 -27.34 6.32 21.01
N LYS A 138 -26.36 7.08 21.51
CA LYS A 138 -26.59 8.33 22.27
C LYS A 138 -27.34 9.36 21.43
N ASP A 139 -27.01 9.44 20.14
CA ASP A 139 -27.61 10.37 19.19
C ASP A 139 -28.93 9.80 18.56
N ASN A 140 -29.38 8.64 19.01
CA ASN A 140 -30.53 7.92 18.47
C ASN A 140 -30.43 7.63 16.97
N ILE A 141 -29.22 7.35 16.49
CA ILE A 141 -28.90 6.99 15.10
C ILE A 141 -28.81 5.46 15.01
N ASN A 142 -29.56 4.88 14.09
CA ASN A 142 -29.52 3.45 13.84
C ASN A 142 -28.53 3.11 12.70
N ILE A 143 -27.66 2.14 12.95
CA ILE A 143 -26.69 1.63 11.98
C ILE A 143 -27.38 0.58 11.11
N THR A 144 -27.41 0.79 9.80
CA THR A 144 -28.01 -0.14 8.84
C THR A 144 -27.01 -1.14 8.32
N GLU A 145 -25.77 -0.67 8.07
CA GLU A 145 -24.68 -1.51 7.62
C GLU A 145 -23.36 -0.94 8.12
N MET A 146 -22.36 -1.81 8.31
CA MET A 146 -21.02 -1.37 8.69
C MET A 146 -19.93 -2.32 8.17
N SER A 147 -18.77 -1.75 7.93
CA SER A 147 -17.54 -2.50 7.71
C SER A 147 -16.41 -1.88 8.51
N ASN A 148 -15.67 -2.69 9.27
CA ASN A 148 -14.47 -2.27 9.97
C ASN A 148 -13.34 -3.23 9.64
N LYS A 149 -12.26 -2.71 9.10
CA LYS A 149 -11.08 -3.48 8.73
C LYS A 149 -9.83 -2.89 9.37
N THR A 150 -8.85 -3.75 9.62
CA THR A 150 -7.60 -3.37 10.29
C THR A 150 -6.39 -3.67 9.41
N LYS A 151 -5.36 -2.84 9.52
CA LYS A 151 -4.05 -3.05 8.90
C LYS A 151 -2.96 -2.51 9.84
N GLY A 152 -2.28 -3.42 10.54
CA GLY A 152 -1.31 -3.04 11.57
C GLY A 152 -1.95 -2.21 12.68
N ASP A 153 -1.39 -1.04 12.96
CA ASP A 153 -1.81 -0.12 14.02
C ASP A 153 -3.01 0.76 13.66
N TYR A 154 -3.51 0.63 12.44
CA TYR A 154 -4.59 1.46 11.92
C TYR A 154 -5.80 0.63 11.50
N ALA A 155 -6.94 1.28 11.56
CA ALA A 155 -8.22 0.72 11.14
C ALA A 155 -9.04 1.76 10.40
N TYR A 156 -9.93 1.28 9.57
CA TYR A 156 -10.89 2.08 8.85
C TYR A 156 -12.28 1.47 9.00
N ALA A 157 -13.21 2.28 9.46
CA ALA A 157 -14.60 1.90 9.62
C ALA A 157 -15.50 2.76 8.74
N ILE A 158 -16.47 2.14 8.08
CA ILE A 158 -17.57 2.81 7.39
C ILE A 158 -18.86 2.37 8.05
N PHE A 159 -19.76 3.32 8.30
CA PHE A 159 -21.09 3.09 8.81
C PHE A 159 -22.11 3.75 7.90
N ASP A 160 -23.10 2.97 7.48
CA ASP A 160 -24.32 3.45 6.86
C ASP A 160 -25.38 3.58 7.94
N VAL A 161 -26.06 4.71 7.94
CA VAL A 161 -27.05 5.05 8.98
C VAL A 161 -28.38 5.50 8.37
N ASP A 162 -29.45 5.33 9.13
CA ASP A 162 -30.80 5.67 8.70
C ASP A 162 -31.18 7.15 8.83
N SER A 163 -30.25 7.96 9.33
CA SER A 163 -30.45 9.38 9.65
C SER A 163 -29.38 10.26 9.01
N VAL A 164 -29.69 11.54 8.84
CA VAL A 164 -28.71 12.55 8.46
C VAL A 164 -27.73 12.74 9.61
N ILE A 165 -26.45 12.73 9.31
CA ILE A 165 -25.38 12.88 10.28
C ILE A 165 -25.19 14.37 10.59
N THR A 166 -25.37 14.77 11.84
CA THR A 166 -25.23 16.15 12.30
C THR A 166 -23.78 16.47 12.69
N GLU A 167 -23.44 17.75 12.75
CA GLU A 167 -22.11 18.20 13.24
C GLU A 167 -21.89 17.74 14.69
N GLU A 168 -22.92 17.71 15.53
CA GLU A 168 -22.84 17.25 16.92
C GLU A 168 -22.48 15.76 16.97
N SER A 169 -23.14 14.93 16.14
CA SER A 169 -22.83 13.48 16.04
C SER A 169 -21.41 13.24 15.55
N VAL A 170 -20.94 14.04 14.59
CA VAL A 170 -19.55 13.98 14.14
C VAL A 170 -18.58 14.31 15.27
N GLN A 171 -18.90 15.34 16.07
CA GLN A 171 -18.05 15.75 17.20
C GLN A 171 -17.98 14.65 18.27
N HIS A 172 -19.10 14.00 18.60
CA HIS A 172 -19.09 12.86 19.52
C HIS A 172 -18.18 11.73 19.11
N ILE A 173 -18.03 11.51 17.79
CA ILE A 173 -17.12 10.49 17.27
C ILE A 173 -15.67 10.99 17.26
N ILE A 174 -15.42 12.25 16.91
CA ILE A 174 -14.08 12.85 16.93
C ILE A 174 -13.47 12.82 18.33
N ASP A 175 -14.28 13.02 19.37
CA ASP A 175 -13.85 13.05 20.77
C ASP A 175 -13.48 11.67 21.33
N ILE A 176 -13.73 10.60 20.58
CA ILE A 176 -13.34 9.24 20.99
C ILE A 176 -11.83 9.09 20.86
N GLU A 177 -11.16 8.79 21.97
CA GLU A 177 -9.74 8.49 21.97
C GLU A 177 -9.39 7.38 20.97
N GLY A 178 -8.42 7.62 20.12
CA GLY A 178 -7.99 6.69 19.07
C GLY A 178 -8.57 7.03 17.69
N VAL A 179 -9.55 7.94 17.58
CA VAL A 179 -10.02 8.47 16.30
C VAL A 179 -8.97 9.42 15.73
N LEU A 180 -8.66 9.26 14.46
CA LEU A 180 -7.67 10.06 13.75
C LEU A 180 -8.35 11.06 12.79
N LYS A 181 -9.41 10.63 12.13
CA LYS A 181 -10.18 11.47 11.22
C LYS A 181 -11.59 10.91 11.04
N VAL A 182 -12.54 11.79 10.97
CA VAL A 182 -13.93 11.49 10.63
C VAL A 182 -14.29 12.22 9.34
N ARG A 183 -15.06 11.57 8.50
CA ARG A 183 -15.54 12.14 7.26
C ARG A 183 -17.00 11.73 7.05
N VAL A 184 -17.88 12.69 6.93
CA VAL A 184 -19.22 12.48 6.40
C VAL A 184 -19.09 12.34 4.89
N VAL A 185 -19.57 11.21 4.36
CA VAL A 185 -19.54 10.88 2.93
C VAL A 185 -20.86 11.30 2.29
N LYS A 186 -21.96 11.10 3.03
CA LYS A 186 -23.32 11.46 2.60
C LYS A 186 -24.15 11.91 3.80
#